data_f289553b7ee311325d8b69b0ca8e40d0
#
_entry.id   f289553b7ee311325d8b69b0ca8e40d0
#
_cell.length_a   1.000
_cell.length_b   1.000
_cell.length_c   1.000
_cell.angle_alpha   90.00
_cell.angle_beta   90.00
_cell.angle_gamma   90.00
#
_symmetry.space_group_name_H-M   'P 1'
#
loop_
_entity.id
_entity.type
_entity.pdbx_description
1 polymer ?
#
loop_
_entity_poly.entity_id
_entity_poly.type
_entity_poly.pdbx_seq_one_letter_code
_entity_poly.pdbx_strand_id
1 'polypeptide(L)'
;MEGALDTNRKNAIEIKGLGKKYESFNDGESQYVLRDINIDVMENEFVCVLGPSGCGKSTLLNLISGYIKPSDGEIDIFGEKVTKASGRAGMVFQEHALMPWLTVKKNIMMGPKLHHKSKEECEKIAKKYIDMVGLGGIEDYYPRQLSGGMAQRVGIARALANEPKIILMDEPLGALDAMTRENMRRELLNIFQKTQITIFFITHSVQEAVYLADRVIVLKNAAVDCDVKIEMDRPRDMKSPDFAKYIE
;
A
#
# COMPACT_ATOMS: atom_id res chain seq x y z
N MET A 1 23.31 22.33 -6.99
CA MET A 1 23.95 20.99 -6.95
C MET A 1 22.89 20.03 -7.44
N GLU A 2 23.05 19.55 -8.67
CA GLU A 2 22.16 18.55 -9.27
C GLU A 2 22.22 17.30 -8.42
N GLY A 3 21.07 16.91 -7.86
CA GLY A 3 20.93 15.64 -7.17
C GLY A 3 21.14 14.51 -8.17
N ALA A 4 22.26 13.83 -8.06
CA ALA A 4 22.58 12.67 -8.87
C ALA A 4 21.43 11.67 -8.72
N LEU A 5 20.72 11.40 -9.81
CA LEU A 5 19.84 10.25 -9.95
C LEU A 5 20.67 9.01 -9.66
N ASP A 6 20.36 8.34 -8.57
CA ASP A 6 20.99 7.09 -8.20
C ASP A 6 20.58 6.02 -9.24
N THR A 7 21.39 5.93 -10.31
CA THR A 7 21.15 5.07 -11.49
C THR A 7 21.24 3.58 -11.18
N ASN A 8 21.32 3.21 -9.89
CA ASN A 8 21.50 1.83 -9.45
C ASN A 8 20.25 1.27 -8.73
N ARG A 9 19.13 2.01 -8.67
CA ARG A 9 17.87 1.49 -8.07
C ARG A 9 17.25 0.47 -9.02
N LYS A 10 16.88 -0.70 -8.48
CA LYS A 10 16.20 -1.76 -9.23
C LYS A 10 14.69 -1.48 -9.27
N ASN A 11 14.03 -1.92 -10.33
CA ASN A 11 12.58 -1.94 -10.37
C ASN A 11 12.04 -2.93 -9.33
N ALA A 12 11.18 -2.43 -8.44
CA ALA A 12 10.46 -3.27 -7.49
C ALA A 12 9.18 -3.82 -8.09
N ILE A 13 8.46 -2.98 -8.88
CA ILE A 13 7.29 -3.40 -9.66
C ILE A 13 7.47 -2.89 -11.09
N GLU A 14 7.20 -3.76 -12.06
CA GLU A 14 7.21 -3.43 -13.48
C GLU A 14 5.89 -3.89 -14.09
N ILE A 15 5.13 -2.96 -14.67
CA ILE A 15 3.82 -3.19 -15.26
C ILE A 15 3.90 -2.80 -16.74
N LYS A 16 3.60 -3.74 -17.64
CA LYS A 16 3.71 -3.55 -19.10
C LYS A 16 2.41 -3.89 -19.80
N GLY A 17 1.80 -2.91 -20.45
CA GLY A 17 0.60 -3.06 -21.27
C GLY A 17 -0.56 -3.71 -20.53
N LEU A 18 -0.66 -3.48 -19.21
CA LEU A 18 -1.60 -4.18 -18.36
C LEU A 18 -3.04 -3.77 -18.67
N GLY A 19 -3.88 -4.77 -18.93
CA GLY A 19 -5.32 -4.59 -19.10
C GLY A 19 -6.13 -5.55 -18.24
N LYS A 20 -7.30 -5.09 -17.82
CA LYS A 20 -8.30 -5.92 -17.16
C LYS A 20 -9.69 -5.64 -17.68
N LYS A 21 -10.32 -6.70 -18.20
CA LYS A 21 -11.71 -6.73 -18.63
C LYS A 21 -12.58 -7.47 -17.64
N TYR A 22 -13.81 -7.04 -17.49
CA TYR A 22 -14.88 -7.80 -16.86
C TYR A 22 -16.06 -7.91 -17.83
N GLU A 23 -16.72 -9.04 -17.81
CA GLU A 23 -17.96 -9.24 -18.58
C GLU A 23 -19.07 -8.40 -17.96
N SER A 24 -19.78 -7.64 -18.81
CA SER A 24 -20.97 -6.92 -18.39
C SER A 24 -22.12 -7.90 -18.15
N PHE A 25 -22.79 -7.75 -17.02
CA PHE A 25 -23.94 -8.60 -16.67
C PHE A 25 -25.14 -8.42 -17.61
N ASN A 26 -25.24 -7.28 -18.33
CA ASN A 26 -26.44 -6.93 -19.11
C ASN A 26 -26.33 -7.25 -20.60
N ASP A 27 -25.13 -7.13 -21.20
CA ASP A 27 -25.01 -7.15 -22.68
C ASP A 27 -23.99 -8.17 -23.18
N GLY A 28 -23.31 -8.91 -22.30
CA GLY A 28 -22.25 -9.87 -22.69
C GLY A 28 -20.99 -9.21 -23.28
N GLU A 29 -20.95 -7.89 -23.37
CA GLU A 29 -19.77 -7.17 -23.82
C GLU A 29 -18.75 -7.03 -22.69
N SER A 30 -17.48 -7.30 -23.01
CA SER A 30 -16.37 -7.13 -22.06
C SER A 30 -15.96 -5.65 -22.02
N GLN A 31 -16.01 -5.05 -20.84
CA GLN A 31 -15.57 -3.67 -20.65
C GLN A 31 -14.22 -3.62 -19.92
N TYR A 32 -13.32 -2.78 -20.42
CA TYR A 32 -12.06 -2.51 -19.74
C TYR A 32 -12.26 -1.66 -18.48
N VAL A 33 -11.79 -2.17 -17.34
CA VAL A 33 -11.63 -1.41 -16.09
C VAL A 33 -10.22 -0.81 -16.00
N LEU A 34 -9.24 -1.47 -16.63
CA LEU A 34 -7.89 -0.96 -16.85
C LEU A 34 -7.46 -1.30 -18.27
N ARG A 35 -6.79 -0.36 -18.94
CA ARG A 35 -6.35 -0.52 -20.32
C ARG A 35 -4.97 0.09 -20.51
N ASP A 36 -4.05 -0.71 -21.02
CA ASP A 36 -2.69 -0.30 -21.38
C ASP A 36 -1.95 0.47 -20.27
N ILE A 37 -2.01 -0.06 -19.04
CA ILE A 37 -1.31 0.52 -17.89
C ILE A 37 0.16 0.14 -17.99
N ASN A 38 1.01 1.16 -17.97
CA ASN A 38 2.46 1.04 -17.96
C ASN A 38 3.00 1.83 -16.77
N ILE A 39 3.59 1.15 -15.78
CA ILE A 39 4.09 1.74 -14.53
C ILE A 39 5.33 0.98 -14.08
N ASP A 40 6.40 1.70 -13.79
CA ASP A 40 7.57 1.18 -13.09
C ASP A 40 7.65 1.81 -11.69
N VAL A 41 7.85 1.00 -10.67
CA VAL A 41 8.07 1.47 -9.29
C VAL A 41 9.46 1.03 -8.85
N MET A 42 10.24 1.99 -8.36
CA MET A 42 11.60 1.72 -7.90
C MET A 42 11.62 1.10 -6.50
N GLU A 43 12.68 0.36 -6.21
CA GLU A 43 12.94 -0.12 -4.84
C GLU A 43 13.04 1.06 -3.87
N ASN A 44 12.40 0.91 -2.69
CA ASN A 44 12.32 1.95 -1.65
C ASN A 44 11.60 3.25 -2.10
N GLU A 45 10.69 3.15 -3.06
CA GLU A 45 9.83 4.26 -3.49
C GLU A 45 8.46 4.18 -2.79
N PHE A 46 7.93 5.33 -2.41
CA PHE A 46 6.55 5.48 -1.96
C PHE A 46 5.72 6.04 -3.13
N VAL A 47 4.97 5.19 -3.81
CA VAL A 47 4.09 5.59 -4.92
C VAL A 47 2.65 5.66 -4.44
N CYS A 48 1.99 6.79 -4.71
CA CYS A 48 0.54 6.92 -4.52
C CYS A 48 -0.19 6.85 -5.85
N VAL A 49 -1.33 6.15 -5.86
CA VAL A 49 -2.25 6.11 -6.99
C VAL A 49 -3.53 6.82 -6.61
N LEU A 50 -3.83 7.89 -7.32
CA LEU A 50 -5.03 8.71 -7.21
C LEU A 50 -6.02 8.40 -8.33
N GLY A 51 -7.28 8.70 -8.09
CA GLY A 51 -8.32 8.67 -9.12
C GLY A 51 -9.72 8.62 -8.51
N PRO A 52 -10.77 8.91 -9.30
CA PRO A 52 -12.14 8.84 -8.84
C PRO A 52 -12.55 7.43 -8.45
N SER A 53 -13.66 7.29 -7.71
CA SER A 53 -14.21 5.97 -7.38
C SER A 53 -14.58 5.23 -8.68
N GLY A 54 -14.26 3.93 -8.72
CA GLY A 54 -14.55 3.08 -9.87
C GLY A 54 -13.54 3.15 -11.04
N CYS A 55 -12.48 3.98 -10.98
CA CYS A 55 -11.49 4.07 -12.07
C CYS A 55 -10.49 2.90 -12.16
N GLY A 56 -10.62 1.87 -11.31
CA GLY A 56 -9.79 0.67 -11.38
C GLY A 56 -8.64 0.57 -10.38
N LYS A 57 -8.51 1.49 -9.40
CA LYS A 57 -7.41 1.50 -8.42
C LYS A 57 -7.28 0.18 -7.64
N SER A 58 -8.36 -0.28 -7.01
CA SER A 58 -8.35 -1.55 -6.26
C SER A 58 -8.17 -2.76 -7.19
N THR A 59 -8.64 -2.67 -8.45
CA THR A 59 -8.38 -3.68 -9.47
C THR A 59 -6.89 -3.75 -9.79
N LEU A 60 -6.22 -2.60 -9.97
CA LEU A 60 -4.77 -2.54 -10.19
C LEU A 60 -4.01 -3.17 -9.03
N LEU A 61 -4.38 -2.85 -7.80
CA LEU A 61 -3.76 -3.39 -6.60
C LEU A 61 -3.96 -4.91 -6.48
N ASN A 62 -5.16 -5.41 -6.80
CA ASN A 62 -5.45 -6.85 -6.82
C ASN A 62 -4.68 -7.60 -7.92
N LEU A 63 -4.39 -6.95 -9.05
CA LEU A 63 -3.52 -7.49 -10.11
C LEU A 63 -2.06 -7.56 -9.62
N ILE A 64 -1.53 -6.50 -9.02
CA ILE A 64 -0.16 -6.48 -8.47
C ILE A 64 0.00 -7.53 -7.36
N SER A 65 -1.01 -7.71 -6.50
CA SER A 65 -0.97 -8.72 -5.43
C SER A 65 -1.09 -10.17 -5.95
N GLY A 66 -1.51 -10.35 -7.21
CA GLY A 66 -1.75 -11.66 -7.81
C GLY A 66 -3.05 -12.34 -7.36
N TYR A 67 -3.99 -11.60 -6.72
CA TYR A 67 -5.31 -12.12 -6.37
C TYR A 67 -6.20 -12.33 -7.59
N ILE A 68 -6.05 -11.48 -8.60
CA ILE A 68 -6.71 -11.65 -9.89
C ILE A 68 -5.66 -11.66 -11.01
N LYS A 69 -6.00 -12.31 -12.12
CA LYS A 69 -5.13 -12.38 -13.30
C LYS A 69 -5.44 -11.22 -14.26
N PRO A 70 -4.43 -10.66 -14.93
CA PRO A 70 -4.65 -9.70 -16.00
C PRO A 70 -5.36 -10.35 -17.20
N SER A 71 -6.07 -9.53 -17.98
CA SER A 71 -6.59 -9.92 -19.29
C SER A 71 -5.57 -9.72 -20.39
N ASP A 72 -4.76 -8.66 -20.25
CA ASP A 72 -3.70 -8.30 -21.19
C ASP A 72 -2.47 -7.82 -20.40
N GLY A 73 -1.28 -7.92 -20.98
CA GLY A 73 -0.04 -7.45 -20.40
C GLY A 73 0.50 -8.33 -19.27
N GLU A 74 1.47 -7.80 -18.52
CA GLU A 74 2.14 -8.52 -17.47
C GLU A 74 2.61 -7.62 -16.32
N ILE A 75 2.87 -8.24 -15.18
CA ILE A 75 3.39 -7.60 -13.97
C ILE A 75 4.57 -8.43 -13.47
N ASP A 76 5.69 -7.77 -13.22
CA ASP A 76 6.85 -8.34 -12.55
C ASP A 76 7.09 -7.66 -11.21
N ILE A 77 7.41 -8.44 -10.19
CA ILE A 77 7.86 -7.96 -8.87
C ILE A 77 9.29 -8.45 -8.66
N PHE A 78 10.23 -7.52 -8.59
CA PHE A 78 11.68 -7.79 -8.53
C PHE A 78 12.15 -8.77 -9.64
N GLY A 79 11.66 -8.55 -10.87
CA GLY A 79 12.02 -9.37 -12.05
C GLY A 79 11.37 -10.76 -12.09
N GLU A 80 10.43 -11.03 -11.18
CA GLU A 80 9.69 -12.29 -11.21
C GLU A 80 8.22 -12.04 -11.52
N LYS A 81 7.72 -12.71 -12.56
CA LYS A 81 6.34 -12.56 -13.05
C LYS A 81 5.31 -12.94 -12.00
N VAL A 82 4.32 -12.07 -11.82
CA VAL A 82 3.19 -12.31 -10.93
C VAL A 82 2.16 -13.19 -11.61
N THR A 83 2.05 -14.43 -11.16
CA THR A 83 1.07 -15.41 -11.68
C THR A 83 0.01 -15.77 -10.65
N LYS A 84 0.30 -15.55 -9.37
CA LYS A 84 -0.55 -15.81 -8.21
C LYS A 84 -0.10 -14.98 -7.01
N ALA A 85 -0.94 -14.88 -6.00
CA ALA A 85 -0.58 -14.24 -4.74
C ALA A 85 0.67 -14.91 -4.12
N SER A 86 1.58 -14.08 -3.63
CA SER A 86 2.85 -14.54 -3.05
C SER A 86 3.17 -13.74 -1.79
N GLY A 87 4.02 -14.27 -0.92
CA GLY A 87 4.48 -13.56 0.29
C GLY A 87 5.38 -12.34 0.04
N ARG A 88 5.67 -11.99 -1.22
CA ARG A 88 6.52 -10.84 -1.58
C ARG A 88 5.83 -9.50 -1.34
N ALA A 89 4.51 -9.45 -1.52
CA ALA A 89 3.69 -8.27 -1.30
C ALA A 89 2.82 -8.47 -0.05
N GLY A 90 2.98 -7.57 0.93
CA GLY A 90 2.06 -7.45 2.06
C GLY A 90 0.87 -6.59 1.66
N MET A 91 -0.33 -6.94 2.15
CA MET A 91 -1.56 -6.22 1.83
C MET A 91 -2.15 -5.57 3.08
N VAL A 92 -2.48 -4.28 2.96
CA VAL A 92 -3.25 -3.53 3.96
C VAL A 92 -4.56 -3.10 3.33
N PHE A 93 -5.67 -3.56 3.88
CA PHE A 93 -7.01 -3.30 3.36
C PHE A 93 -7.64 -2.07 4.00
N GLN A 94 -8.61 -1.47 3.33
CA GLN A 94 -9.42 -0.38 3.83
C GLN A 94 -10.18 -0.76 5.11
N GLU A 95 -10.84 -1.93 5.09
CA GLU A 95 -11.44 -2.55 6.28
C GLU A 95 -10.38 -3.43 6.94
N HIS A 96 -9.72 -3.00 7.94
CA HIS A 96 -8.57 -3.60 8.67
C HIS A 96 -8.39 -5.13 8.55
N ALA A 97 -9.41 -5.87 8.13
CA ALA A 97 -9.46 -7.33 7.88
C ALA A 97 -8.81 -8.16 9.01
N LEU A 98 -8.95 -7.71 10.26
CA LEU A 98 -8.44 -8.44 11.43
C LEU A 98 -9.31 -9.65 11.72
N MET A 99 -8.68 -10.75 12.15
CA MET A 99 -9.39 -11.93 12.63
C MET A 99 -10.03 -11.62 13.98
N PRO A 100 -11.37 -11.53 14.09
CA PRO A 100 -12.05 -11.01 15.29
C PRO A 100 -11.89 -11.92 16.51
N TRP A 101 -11.57 -13.19 16.31
CA TRP A 101 -11.32 -14.18 17.35
C TRP A 101 -9.85 -14.26 17.80
N LEU A 102 -8.95 -13.49 17.19
CA LEU A 102 -7.54 -13.43 17.55
C LEU A 102 -7.24 -12.12 18.27
N THR A 103 -6.32 -12.16 19.24
CA THR A 103 -5.78 -10.95 19.87
C THR A 103 -4.89 -10.17 18.91
N VAL A 104 -4.51 -8.94 19.25
CA VAL A 104 -3.54 -8.12 18.50
C VAL A 104 -2.28 -8.91 18.19
N LYS A 105 -1.64 -9.45 19.23
CA LYS A 105 -0.42 -10.28 19.09
C LYS A 105 -0.64 -11.46 18.15
N LYS A 106 -1.74 -12.19 18.30
CA LYS A 106 -2.05 -13.37 17.47
C LYS A 106 -2.37 -13.01 16.02
N ASN A 107 -3.01 -11.86 15.75
CA ASN A 107 -3.22 -11.33 14.41
C ASN A 107 -1.88 -11.08 13.70
N ILE A 108 -0.95 -10.44 14.39
CA ILE A 108 0.38 -10.12 13.84
C ILE A 108 1.22 -11.38 13.64
N MET A 109 1.13 -12.36 14.56
CA MET A 109 1.85 -13.62 14.46
C MET A 109 1.32 -14.56 13.36
N MET A 110 0.17 -14.27 12.77
CA MET A 110 -0.51 -15.19 11.83
C MET A 110 0.38 -15.53 10.62
N GLY A 111 0.95 -14.53 9.97
CA GLY A 111 1.83 -14.73 8.82
C GLY A 111 3.11 -15.50 9.15
N PRO A 112 3.91 -15.09 10.14
CA PRO A 112 5.06 -15.86 10.60
C PRO A 112 4.77 -17.31 10.92
N LYS A 113 3.61 -17.61 11.54
CA LYS A 113 3.17 -19.00 11.79
C LYS A 113 2.89 -19.78 10.51
N LEU A 114 2.24 -19.16 9.52
CA LEU A 114 1.99 -19.78 8.21
C LEU A 114 3.29 -20.08 7.47
N HIS A 115 4.36 -19.31 7.74
CA HIS A 115 5.71 -19.56 7.24
C HIS A 115 6.51 -20.53 8.13
N HIS A 116 5.84 -21.28 9.02
CA HIS A 116 6.45 -22.30 9.88
C HIS A 116 7.57 -21.79 10.80
N LYS A 117 7.60 -20.49 11.12
CA LYS A 117 8.53 -19.96 12.12
C LYS A 117 8.20 -20.52 13.51
N SER A 118 9.21 -20.70 14.35
CA SER A 118 9.03 -21.16 15.73
C SER A 118 8.17 -20.20 16.55
N LYS A 119 7.59 -20.67 17.65
CA LYS A 119 6.79 -19.81 18.54
C LYS A 119 7.60 -18.61 19.04
N GLU A 120 8.84 -18.82 19.41
CA GLU A 120 9.73 -17.78 19.92
C GLU A 120 10.04 -16.72 18.85
N GLU A 121 10.31 -17.13 17.62
CA GLU A 121 10.51 -16.21 16.49
C GLU A 121 9.24 -15.41 16.20
N CYS A 122 8.07 -16.07 16.18
CA CYS A 122 6.79 -15.39 15.98
C CYS A 122 6.52 -14.34 17.06
N GLU A 123 6.83 -14.64 18.32
CA GLU A 123 6.68 -13.71 19.45
C GLU A 123 7.64 -12.53 19.34
N LYS A 124 8.89 -12.78 18.96
CA LYS A 124 9.90 -11.72 18.73
C LYS A 124 9.51 -10.79 17.59
N ILE A 125 9.03 -11.37 16.48
CA ILE A 125 8.53 -10.59 15.32
C ILE A 125 7.31 -9.77 15.71
N ALA A 126 6.34 -10.37 16.39
CA ALA A 126 5.14 -9.65 16.83
C ALA A 126 5.50 -8.47 17.74
N LYS A 127 6.37 -8.69 18.73
CA LYS A 127 6.83 -7.62 19.62
C LYS A 127 7.50 -6.48 18.83
N LYS A 128 8.42 -6.79 17.92
CA LYS A 128 9.09 -5.79 17.06
C LYS A 128 8.09 -4.88 16.36
N TYR A 129 7.07 -5.45 15.72
CA TYR A 129 6.11 -4.68 14.94
C TYR A 129 5.03 -4.01 15.78
N ILE A 130 4.64 -4.58 16.94
CA ILE A 130 3.78 -3.91 17.94
C ILE A 130 4.47 -2.65 18.45
N ASP A 131 5.74 -2.75 18.84
CA ASP A 131 6.51 -1.60 19.32
C ASP A 131 6.69 -0.56 18.20
N MET A 132 6.93 -0.99 16.95
CA MET A 132 7.10 -0.11 15.79
C MET A 132 5.87 0.76 15.51
N VAL A 133 4.66 0.20 15.66
CA VAL A 133 3.39 0.91 15.42
C VAL A 133 2.80 1.52 16.70
N GLY A 134 3.54 1.54 17.81
CA GLY A 134 3.14 2.18 19.06
C GLY A 134 1.93 1.53 19.73
N LEU A 135 1.82 0.20 19.71
CA LEU A 135 0.73 -0.57 20.32
C LEU A 135 1.17 -1.42 21.52
N GLY A 136 2.29 -1.07 22.17
CA GLY A 136 2.71 -1.73 23.39
C GLY A 136 1.66 -1.63 24.51
N GLY A 137 1.44 -2.76 25.23
CA GLY A 137 0.49 -2.84 26.33
C GLY A 137 -0.94 -3.27 25.96
N ILE A 138 -1.22 -3.49 24.66
CA ILE A 138 -2.53 -3.97 24.18
C ILE A 138 -2.44 -5.28 23.39
N GLU A 139 -1.38 -6.04 23.58
CA GLU A 139 -1.06 -7.29 22.86
C GLU A 139 -2.18 -8.33 22.96
N ASP A 140 -2.87 -8.36 24.09
CA ASP A 140 -3.94 -9.32 24.40
C ASP A 140 -5.35 -8.79 24.10
N TYR A 141 -5.48 -7.55 23.58
CA TYR A 141 -6.77 -7.01 23.18
C TYR A 141 -7.28 -7.70 21.91
N TYR A 142 -8.59 -7.84 21.81
CA TYR A 142 -9.30 -8.32 20.63
C TYR A 142 -9.70 -7.13 19.73
N PRO A 143 -9.90 -7.34 18.42
CA PRO A 143 -10.28 -6.27 17.47
C PRO A 143 -11.46 -5.41 17.93
N ARG A 144 -12.47 -5.99 18.60
CA ARG A 144 -13.63 -5.27 19.13
C ARG A 144 -13.30 -4.24 20.22
N GLN A 145 -12.11 -4.30 20.82
CA GLN A 145 -11.66 -3.41 21.89
C GLN A 145 -10.78 -2.27 21.35
N LEU A 146 -10.53 -2.25 20.02
CA LEU A 146 -9.65 -1.29 19.38
C LEU A 146 -10.44 -0.14 18.77
N SER A 147 -9.86 1.07 18.82
CA SER A 147 -10.32 2.15 17.95
C SER A 147 -9.97 1.86 16.49
N GLY A 148 -10.60 2.55 15.52
CA GLY A 148 -10.29 2.38 14.10
C GLY A 148 -8.80 2.59 13.79
N GLY A 149 -8.18 3.62 14.36
CA GLY A 149 -6.75 3.87 14.19
C GLY A 149 -5.86 2.78 14.80
N MET A 150 -6.22 2.22 15.96
CA MET A 150 -5.51 1.09 16.56
C MET A 150 -5.65 -0.16 15.68
N ALA A 151 -6.84 -0.46 15.18
CA ALA A 151 -7.08 -1.59 14.29
C ALA A 151 -6.28 -1.45 12.99
N GLN A 152 -6.19 -0.24 12.43
CA GLN A 152 -5.37 0.04 11.26
C GLN A 152 -3.88 -0.22 11.50
N ARG A 153 -3.35 0.23 12.64
CA ARG A 153 -1.97 -0.05 13.05
C ARG A 153 -1.69 -1.55 13.18
N VAL A 154 -2.63 -2.31 13.74
CA VAL A 154 -2.52 -3.78 13.79
C VAL A 154 -2.49 -4.38 12.39
N GLY A 155 -3.32 -3.91 11.45
CA GLY A 155 -3.31 -4.33 10.05
C GLY A 155 -1.96 -4.08 9.38
N ILE A 156 -1.37 -2.91 9.59
CA ILE A 156 -0.04 -2.55 9.08
C ILE A 156 1.03 -3.42 9.72
N ALA A 157 1.03 -3.59 11.04
CA ALA A 157 1.98 -4.44 11.76
C ALA A 157 1.91 -5.90 11.29
N ARG A 158 0.70 -6.42 11.02
CA ARG A 158 0.48 -7.75 10.47
C ARG A 158 1.06 -7.91 9.07
N ALA A 159 0.89 -6.91 8.21
CA ALA A 159 1.48 -6.93 6.87
C ALA A 159 3.01 -6.92 6.95
N LEU A 160 3.59 -6.05 7.77
CA LEU A 160 5.03 -5.94 8.00
C LEU A 160 5.64 -7.18 8.64
N ALA A 161 4.90 -7.90 9.48
CA ALA A 161 5.39 -9.10 10.18
C ALA A 161 5.76 -10.26 9.23
N ASN A 162 5.27 -10.22 7.99
CA ASN A 162 5.67 -11.16 6.94
C ASN A 162 7.01 -10.77 6.28
N GLU A 163 7.60 -9.64 6.68
CA GLU A 163 8.82 -9.08 6.10
C GLU A 163 8.76 -9.02 4.56
N PRO A 164 7.66 -8.46 4.00
CA PRO A 164 7.48 -8.39 2.56
C PRO A 164 8.46 -7.38 1.96
N LYS A 165 8.72 -7.50 0.65
CA LYS A 165 9.53 -6.51 -0.08
C LYS A 165 8.73 -5.28 -0.49
N ILE A 166 7.41 -5.42 -0.62
CA ILE A 166 6.48 -4.37 -1.04
C ILE A 166 5.26 -4.41 -0.11
N ILE A 167 4.72 -3.25 0.22
CA ILE A 167 3.40 -3.13 0.85
C ILE A 167 2.43 -2.45 -0.12
N LEU A 168 1.32 -3.13 -0.35
CA LEU A 168 0.18 -2.65 -1.12
C LEU A 168 -0.88 -2.17 -0.13
N MET A 169 -1.35 -0.94 -0.27
CA MET A 169 -2.34 -0.34 0.63
C MET A 169 -3.55 0.17 -0.14
N ASP A 170 -4.73 -0.36 0.16
CA ASP A 170 -5.99 0.06 -0.46
C ASP A 170 -6.75 1.01 0.48
N GLU A 171 -6.72 2.31 0.22
CA GLU A 171 -7.36 3.38 0.97
C GLU A 171 -7.25 3.23 2.51
N PRO A 172 -6.03 2.99 3.07
CA PRO A 172 -5.88 2.56 4.46
C PRO A 172 -6.28 3.63 5.49
N LEU A 173 -6.50 4.87 5.05
CA LEU A 173 -6.89 5.98 5.92
C LEU A 173 -8.35 6.41 5.72
N GLY A 174 -9.06 5.79 4.77
CA GLY A 174 -10.40 6.21 4.35
C GLY A 174 -11.47 6.13 5.46
N ALA A 175 -11.38 5.12 6.32
CA ALA A 175 -12.34 4.90 7.41
C ALA A 175 -12.04 5.68 8.71
N LEU A 176 -10.96 6.50 8.74
CA LEU A 176 -10.52 7.21 9.95
C LEU A 176 -11.10 8.63 10.01
N ASP A 177 -11.40 9.09 11.23
CA ASP A 177 -11.69 10.50 11.47
C ASP A 177 -10.48 11.41 11.19
N ALA A 178 -10.71 12.72 11.07
CA ALA A 178 -9.69 13.67 10.61
C ALA A 178 -8.43 13.69 11.50
N MET A 179 -8.59 13.66 12.83
CA MET A 179 -7.47 13.71 13.77
C MET A 179 -6.66 12.41 13.74
N THR A 180 -7.34 11.27 13.77
CA THR A 180 -6.72 9.95 13.68
C THR A 180 -6.00 9.78 12.34
N ARG A 181 -6.59 10.25 11.25
CA ARG A 181 -6.00 10.23 9.90
C ARG A 181 -4.70 11.04 9.83
N GLU A 182 -4.66 12.24 10.42
CA GLU A 182 -3.44 13.04 10.46
C GLU A 182 -2.31 12.33 11.22
N ASN A 183 -2.62 11.76 12.38
CA ASN A 183 -1.64 10.99 13.16
C ASN A 183 -1.15 9.76 12.37
N MET A 184 -2.06 9.04 11.71
CA MET A 184 -1.70 7.87 10.90
C MET A 184 -0.82 8.21 9.70
N ARG A 185 -1.02 9.37 9.04
CA ARG A 185 -0.11 9.83 7.97
C ARG A 185 1.33 10.01 8.48
N ARG A 186 1.49 10.66 9.64
CA ARG A 186 2.81 10.83 10.25
C ARG A 186 3.46 9.49 10.61
N GLU A 187 2.69 8.56 11.12
CA GLU A 187 3.18 7.22 11.46
C GLU A 187 3.56 6.39 10.25
N LEU A 188 2.76 6.41 9.19
CA LEU A 188 3.10 5.75 7.93
C LEU A 188 4.41 6.30 7.36
N LEU A 189 4.60 7.61 7.42
CA LEU A 189 5.85 8.22 6.99
C LEU A 189 7.05 7.77 7.85
N ASN A 190 6.87 7.70 9.17
CA ASN A 190 7.92 7.20 10.08
C ASN A 190 8.24 5.72 9.82
N ILE A 191 7.22 4.89 9.56
CA ILE A 191 7.40 3.48 9.22
C ILE A 191 8.18 3.36 7.91
N PHE A 192 7.78 4.10 6.87
CA PHE A 192 8.47 4.13 5.58
C PHE A 192 9.95 4.51 5.73
N GLN A 193 10.24 5.61 6.45
CA GLN A 193 11.61 6.09 6.68
C GLN A 193 12.47 5.07 7.45
N LYS A 194 11.88 4.34 8.40
CA LYS A 194 12.59 3.33 9.20
C LYS A 194 12.82 2.02 8.46
N THR A 195 11.87 1.61 7.63
CA THR A 195 11.89 0.30 6.98
C THR A 195 12.48 0.33 5.59
N GLN A 196 12.45 1.49 4.92
CA GLN A 196 12.85 1.66 3.51
C GLN A 196 12.15 0.64 2.58
N ILE A 197 10.93 0.23 2.94
CA ILE A 197 10.15 -0.71 2.15
C ILE A 197 9.43 0.01 1.00
N THR A 198 9.33 -0.62 -0.16
CA THR A 198 8.55 -0.08 -1.27
C THR A 198 7.06 -0.08 -0.91
N ILE A 199 6.39 1.06 -1.11
CA ILE A 199 4.95 1.21 -0.81
C ILE A 199 4.19 1.62 -2.07
N PHE A 200 3.12 0.87 -2.36
CA PHE A 200 2.14 1.20 -3.38
C PHE A 200 0.82 1.51 -2.68
N PHE A 201 0.42 2.76 -2.67
CA PHE A 201 -0.64 3.31 -1.83
C PHE A 201 -1.78 3.86 -2.67
N ILE A 202 -2.98 3.36 -2.49
CA ILE A 202 -4.19 3.89 -3.12
C ILE A 202 -4.88 4.86 -2.18
N THR A 203 -5.25 6.02 -2.69
CA THR A 203 -6.09 7.00 -1.98
C THR A 203 -6.92 7.82 -2.98
N HIS A 204 -7.97 8.45 -2.47
CA HIS A 204 -8.73 9.48 -3.20
C HIS A 204 -8.37 10.90 -2.72
N SER A 205 -7.49 11.02 -1.74
CA SER A 205 -7.06 12.30 -1.16
C SER A 205 -5.76 12.79 -1.78
N VAL A 206 -5.82 13.88 -2.54
CA VAL A 206 -4.65 14.56 -3.10
C VAL A 206 -3.68 14.96 -1.99
N GLN A 207 -4.19 15.47 -0.87
CA GLN A 207 -3.36 15.88 0.28
C GLN A 207 -2.58 14.70 0.88
N GLU A 208 -3.18 13.50 0.97
CA GLU A 208 -2.47 12.32 1.44
C GLU A 208 -1.36 11.91 0.48
N ALA A 209 -1.68 11.89 -0.82
CA ALA A 209 -0.72 11.53 -1.85
C ALA A 209 0.47 12.48 -1.86
N VAL A 210 0.23 13.80 -1.91
CA VAL A 210 1.30 14.81 -1.90
C VAL A 210 2.09 14.78 -0.58
N TYR A 211 1.47 14.48 0.55
CA TYR A 211 2.17 14.40 1.84
C TYR A 211 3.10 13.18 1.94
N LEU A 212 2.67 12.02 1.44
CA LEU A 212 3.34 10.73 1.66
C LEU A 212 4.28 10.32 0.52
N ALA A 213 3.88 10.54 -0.74
CA ALA A 213 4.50 9.90 -1.88
C ALA A 213 5.79 10.59 -2.36
N ASP A 214 6.70 9.81 -2.93
CA ASP A 214 7.77 10.32 -3.79
C ASP A 214 7.23 10.63 -5.19
N ARG A 215 6.17 9.87 -5.59
CA ARG A 215 5.56 9.96 -6.90
C ARG A 215 4.06 9.66 -6.82
N VAL A 216 3.28 10.42 -7.57
CA VAL A 216 1.82 10.31 -7.62
C VAL A 216 1.39 9.99 -9.05
N ILE A 217 0.68 8.89 -9.21
CA ILE A 217 0.10 8.44 -10.47
C ILE A 217 -1.42 8.68 -10.42
N VAL A 218 -1.96 9.35 -11.40
CA VAL A 218 -3.41 9.58 -11.50
C VAL A 218 -4.01 8.63 -12.51
N LEU A 219 -4.99 7.83 -12.06
CA LEU A 219 -5.81 6.98 -12.92
C LEU A 219 -7.11 7.66 -13.28
N LYS A 220 -7.42 7.71 -14.59
CA LYS A 220 -8.66 8.25 -15.12
C LYS A 220 -9.05 7.50 -16.40
N ASN A 221 -10.34 7.25 -16.59
CA ASN A 221 -10.84 6.57 -17.79
C ASN A 221 -10.10 5.25 -18.11
N ALA A 222 -9.86 4.42 -17.09
CA ALA A 222 -9.18 3.14 -17.20
C ALA A 222 -7.68 3.20 -17.62
N ALA A 223 -7.06 4.37 -17.65
CA ALA A 223 -5.66 4.58 -18.06
C ALA A 223 -4.91 5.48 -17.06
N VAL A 224 -3.58 5.55 -17.20
CA VAL A 224 -2.76 6.55 -16.51
C VAL A 224 -2.97 7.89 -17.21
N ASP A 225 -3.46 8.87 -16.47
CA ASP A 225 -3.69 10.25 -16.95
C ASP A 225 -2.44 11.10 -16.78
N CYS A 226 -1.81 11.02 -15.61
CA CYS A 226 -0.53 11.66 -15.36
C CYS A 226 0.30 10.92 -14.29
N ASP A 227 1.58 11.22 -14.26
CA ASP A 227 2.58 10.65 -13.38
C ASP A 227 3.52 11.77 -12.92
N VAL A 228 3.43 12.15 -11.65
CA VAL A 228 4.05 13.35 -11.10
C VAL A 228 5.01 13.01 -9.98
N LYS A 229 6.26 13.40 -10.12
CA LYS A 229 7.26 13.31 -9.05
C LYS A 229 7.08 14.47 -8.07
N ILE A 230 7.10 14.17 -6.78
CA ILE A 230 6.99 15.19 -5.72
C ILE A 230 8.39 15.60 -5.26
N GLU A 231 8.84 16.74 -5.71
CA GLU A 231 10.17 17.26 -5.43
C GLU A 231 10.22 18.13 -4.16
N MET A 232 9.62 17.64 -3.09
CA MET A 232 9.65 18.28 -1.77
C MET A 232 10.26 17.33 -0.74
N ASP A 233 11.15 17.85 0.10
CA ASP A 233 11.73 17.10 1.21
C ASP A 233 10.69 16.75 2.28
N ARG A 234 10.91 15.65 2.98
CA ARG A 234 10.08 15.21 4.11
C ARG A 234 10.72 15.65 5.45
N PRO A 235 9.93 16.03 6.47
CA PRO A 235 8.46 16.10 6.51
C PRO A 235 7.93 17.33 5.75
N ARG A 236 6.89 17.15 4.94
CA ARG A 236 6.27 18.20 4.13
C ARG A 236 5.31 19.04 4.98
N ASP A 237 5.42 20.38 4.86
CA ASP A 237 4.47 21.29 5.47
C ASP A 237 3.26 21.49 4.54
N MET A 238 2.10 20.97 4.96
CA MET A 238 0.85 21.09 4.20
C MET A 238 0.35 22.53 4.04
N LYS A 239 0.92 23.50 4.79
CA LYS A 239 0.58 24.93 4.69
C LYS A 239 1.55 25.70 3.81
N SER A 240 2.60 25.05 3.32
CA SER A 240 3.60 25.73 2.49
C SER A 240 3.05 26.05 1.10
N PRO A 241 3.51 27.15 0.47
CA PRO A 241 3.16 27.47 -0.92
C PRO A 241 3.56 26.36 -1.90
N ASP A 242 4.67 25.67 -1.64
CA ASP A 242 5.13 24.59 -2.50
C ASP A 242 4.20 23.37 -2.43
N PHE A 243 3.63 23.07 -1.26
CA PHE A 243 2.62 22.03 -1.14
C PHE A 243 1.34 22.38 -1.92
N ALA A 244 0.92 23.65 -1.89
CA ALA A 244 -0.26 24.13 -2.61
C ALA A 244 -0.15 23.93 -4.13
N LYS A 245 1.05 24.09 -4.72
CA LYS A 245 1.29 23.88 -6.17
C LYS A 245 0.97 22.45 -6.65
N TYR A 246 1.08 21.47 -5.78
CA TYR A 246 0.76 20.07 -6.13
C TYR A 246 -0.71 19.73 -5.87
N ILE A 247 -1.46 20.59 -5.19
CA ILE A 247 -2.90 20.38 -4.89
C ILE A 247 -3.79 20.96 -6.00
N GLU A 248 -3.35 22.01 -6.67
CA GLU A 248 -4.02 22.66 -7.83
C GLU A 248 -3.94 21.79 -9.08
#